data_7d15738556c54c2b4264b561b8c3a6be
#
_entry.id   7d15738556c54c2b4264b561b8c3a6be
#
_cell.length_a   1.000
_cell.length_b   1.000
_cell.length_c   1.000
_cell.angle_alpha   90.00
_cell.angle_beta   90.00
_cell.angle_gamma   90.00
#
_symmetry.space_group_name_H-M   'P 1'
#
loop_
_entity.id
_entity.type
_entity.pdbx_description
1 polymer ?
#
loop_
_entity_poly.entity_id
_entity_poly.type
_entity_poly.pdbx_seq_one_letter_code
_entity_poly.pdbx_strand_id
1 'polypeptide(L)'
;MNRTFAALSIASALLAVSAFGQYDRPYGDRDYARQDRGLFDKARIDLDRASAYPYASRADRKRFDDARGKLFDFESRFDQGRYEKHYLDGAIDHIQHVVDSNSLDPRDRGALADDLRRMRDYREFRSHHGDREYGYGYR
;
A
#
# COMPACT_ATOMS: atom_id res chain seq x y z
N MET A 1 76.72 12.24 6.37
CA MET A 1 75.30 12.73 6.28
C MET A 1 74.68 12.10 5.03
N ASN A 2 74.14 10.90 5.17
CA ASN A 2 73.55 10.16 4.01
C ASN A 2 72.06 9.95 4.29
N ARG A 3 71.23 10.57 3.47
CA ARG A 3 69.79 10.39 3.50
C ARG A 3 69.41 9.43 2.36
N THR A 4 69.08 8.21 2.75
CA THR A 4 68.54 7.18 1.86
C THR A 4 67.05 7.36 1.77
N PHE A 5 66.55 7.66 0.55
CA PHE A 5 65.11 7.67 0.25
C PHE A 5 64.67 6.24 -0.09
N ALA A 6 63.77 5.72 0.74
CA ALA A 6 63.10 4.46 0.44
C ALA A 6 61.89 4.71 -0.47
N ALA A 7 61.91 4.10 -1.65
CA ALA A 7 60.81 4.14 -2.57
C ALA A 7 59.72 3.15 -2.14
N LEU A 8 58.52 3.64 -1.87
CA LEU A 8 57.36 2.83 -1.58
C LEU A 8 56.67 2.46 -2.88
N SER A 9 56.77 1.21 -3.28
CA SER A 9 56.04 0.66 -4.42
C SER A 9 54.60 0.36 -3.97
N ILE A 10 53.63 1.10 -4.54
CA ILE A 10 52.21 0.83 -4.36
C ILE A 10 51.80 -0.22 -5.38
N ALA A 11 51.54 -1.43 -4.92
CA ALA A 11 50.95 -2.49 -5.72
C ALA A 11 49.43 -2.24 -5.86
N SER A 12 49.01 -1.89 -7.07
CA SER A 12 47.61 -1.75 -7.40
C SER A 12 46.96 -3.14 -7.52
N ALA A 13 46.22 -3.55 -6.51
CA ALA A 13 45.36 -4.74 -6.59
C ALA A 13 44.07 -4.38 -7.39
N LEU A 14 43.98 -4.88 -8.61
CA LEU A 14 42.77 -4.89 -9.40
C LEU A 14 41.79 -5.90 -8.76
N LEU A 15 40.82 -5.39 -8.03
CA LEU A 15 39.64 -6.16 -7.59
C LEU A 15 38.73 -6.33 -8.81
N ALA A 16 38.75 -7.54 -9.37
CA ALA A 16 37.74 -7.99 -10.29
C ALA A 16 36.39 -8.04 -9.56
N VAL A 17 35.54 -7.06 -9.77
CA VAL A 17 34.15 -7.13 -9.36
C VAL A 17 33.46 -8.17 -10.23
N SER A 18 33.35 -9.36 -9.69
CA SER A 18 32.49 -10.41 -10.26
C SER A 18 31.07 -9.87 -10.24
N ALA A 19 30.52 -9.60 -11.43
CA ALA A 19 29.12 -9.35 -11.63
C ALA A 19 28.36 -10.63 -11.19
N PHE A 20 28.00 -10.68 -9.92
CA PHE A 20 26.99 -11.62 -9.47
C PHE A 20 25.70 -11.21 -10.16
N GLY A 21 25.30 -12.04 -11.12
CA GLY A 21 23.98 -11.94 -11.72
C GLY A 21 22.97 -11.80 -10.59
N GLN A 22 22.30 -10.66 -10.55
CA GLN A 22 21.06 -10.51 -9.83
C GLN A 22 20.13 -11.56 -10.44
N TYR A 23 20.04 -12.70 -9.79
CA TYR A 23 18.91 -13.58 -9.99
C TYR A 23 17.68 -12.72 -9.65
N ASP A 24 16.94 -12.33 -10.66
CA ASP A 24 15.56 -11.90 -10.55
C ASP A 24 14.83 -13.02 -9.79
N ARG A 25 14.82 -12.91 -8.48
CA ARG A 25 13.87 -13.66 -7.68
C ARG A 25 12.52 -13.12 -8.12
N PRO A 26 11.63 -13.95 -8.64
CA PRO A 26 10.26 -13.51 -8.84
C PRO A 26 9.81 -13.00 -7.47
N TYR A 27 9.61 -11.70 -7.38
CA TYR A 27 9.07 -11.03 -6.18
C TYR A 27 7.78 -11.76 -5.89
N GLY A 28 7.81 -12.62 -4.85
CA GLY A 28 6.74 -13.57 -4.62
C GLY A 28 5.46 -12.83 -4.25
N ASP A 29 4.32 -13.31 -4.75
CA ASP A 29 2.96 -12.86 -4.43
C ASP A 29 2.71 -12.56 -2.93
N ARG A 30 3.50 -13.18 -2.05
CA ARG A 30 3.43 -12.99 -0.60
C ARG A 30 3.90 -11.61 -0.12
N ASP A 31 4.86 -10.99 -0.81
CA ASP A 31 5.36 -9.67 -0.41
C ASP A 31 4.40 -8.58 -0.84
N TYR A 32 3.78 -8.72 -2.01
CA TYR A 32 2.70 -7.83 -2.45
C TYR A 32 1.49 -7.95 -1.54
N ALA A 33 1.04 -9.17 -1.21
CA ALA A 33 -0.11 -9.38 -0.34
C ALA A 33 0.11 -8.78 1.07
N ARG A 34 1.35 -8.78 1.58
CA ARG A 34 1.68 -8.16 2.87
C ARG A 34 1.68 -6.64 2.80
N GLN A 35 2.19 -6.06 1.72
CA GLN A 35 2.21 -4.63 1.48
C GLN A 35 0.79 -4.10 1.25
N ASP A 36 -0.03 -4.86 0.55
CA ASP A 36 -1.43 -4.56 0.28
C ASP A 36 -2.28 -4.53 1.56
N ARG A 37 -2.07 -5.49 2.48
CA ARG A 37 -2.73 -5.48 3.79
C ARG A 37 -2.42 -4.22 4.59
N GLY A 38 -1.16 -3.78 4.61
CA GLY A 38 -0.75 -2.58 5.31
C GLY A 38 -1.47 -1.32 4.81
N LEU A 39 -1.89 -1.28 3.55
CA LEU A 39 -2.68 -0.18 2.99
C LEU A 39 -4.08 -0.12 3.62
N PHE A 40 -4.78 -1.25 3.67
CA PHE A 40 -6.16 -1.30 4.19
C PHE A 40 -6.18 -1.17 5.72
N ASP A 41 -5.24 -1.79 6.42
CA ASP A 41 -5.06 -1.60 7.87
C ASP A 41 -4.85 -0.14 8.22
N LYS A 42 -4.04 0.59 7.42
CA LYS A 42 -3.83 2.02 7.62
C LYS A 42 -5.11 2.83 7.42
N ALA A 43 -5.85 2.58 6.35
CA ALA A 43 -7.12 3.25 6.08
C ALA A 43 -8.13 3.01 7.23
N ARG A 44 -8.18 1.81 7.79
CA ARG A 44 -9.02 1.48 8.94
C ARG A 44 -8.60 2.26 10.19
N ILE A 45 -7.30 2.32 10.49
CA ILE A 45 -6.76 3.07 11.64
C ILE A 45 -7.09 4.57 11.49
N ASP A 46 -6.95 5.12 10.30
CA ASP A 46 -7.21 6.54 10.03
C ASP A 46 -8.71 6.85 10.11
N LEU A 47 -9.59 5.95 9.65
CA LEU A 47 -11.04 6.04 9.85
C LEU A 47 -11.41 6.00 11.34
N ASP A 48 -10.81 5.10 12.11
CA ASP A 48 -11.07 4.97 13.53
C ASP A 48 -10.64 6.23 14.29
N ARG A 49 -9.46 6.77 13.98
CA ARG A 49 -8.97 8.00 14.55
C ARG A 49 -9.89 9.20 14.22
N ALA A 50 -10.26 9.36 12.95
CA ALA A 50 -11.12 10.44 12.51
C ALA A 50 -12.52 10.38 13.12
N SER A 51 -13.05 9.18 13.36
CA SER A 51 -14.37 8.99 13.97
C SER A 51 -14.41 9.24 15.48
N ALA A 52 -13.25 9.21 16.14
CA ALA A 52 -13.16 9.45 17.59
C ALA A 52 -13.44 10.93 17.96
N TYR A 53 -13.67 11.78 16.97
CA TYR A 53 -13.92 13.20 17.20
C TYR A 53 -15.26 13.44 17.92
N PRO A 54 -15.28 14.09 19.11
CA PRO A 54 -16.46 14.11 19.98
C PRO A 54 -17.63 14.95 19.43
N TYR A 55 -17.38 15.79 18.44
CA TYR A 55 -18.38 16.70 17.86
C TYR A 55 -18.99 16.22 16.54
N ALA A 56 -18.72 14.97 16.15
CA ALA A 56 -19.31 14.40 14.94
C ALA A 56 -20.85 14.38 15.06
N SER A 57 -21.53 14.90 14.06
CA SER A 57 -22.99 14.82 13.98
C SER A 57 -23.45 13.36 13.86
N ARG A 58 -24.76 13.11 14.08
CA ARG A 58 -25.33 11.77 13.86
C ARG A 58 -25.13 11.30 12.41
N ALA A 59 -25.23 12.24 11.46
CA ALA A 59 -25.01 11.95 10.05
C ALA A 59 -23.55 11.56 9.75
N ASP A 60 -22.60 12.25 10.39
CA ASP A 60 -21.18 11.94 10.22
C ASP A 60 -20.84 10.58 10.83
N ARG A 61 -21.34 10.29 12.02
CA ARG A 61 -21.16 8.97 12.64
C ARG A 61 -21.65 7.86 11.72
N LYS A 62 -22.85 8.03 11.12
CA LYS A 62 -23.36 7.06 10.14
C LYS A 62 -22.44 6.89 8.94
N ARG A 63 -21.86 7.98 8.39
CA ARG A 63 -20.89 7.88 7.27
C ARG A 63 -19.64 7.09 7.66
N PHE A 64 -19.12 7.30 8.87
CA PHE A 64 -17.98 6.52 9.37
C PHE A 64 -18.34 5.04 9.55
N ASP A 65 -19.49 4.73 10.11
CA ASP A 65 -19.93 3.34 10.31
C ASP A 65 -20.14 2.64 8.96
N ASP A 66 -20.75 3.32 7.99
CA ASP A 66 -20.94 2.80 6.63
C ASP A 66 -19.58 2.56 5.94
N ALA A 67 -18.62 3.51 6.06
CA ALA A 67 -17.29 3.36 5.48
C ALA A 67 -16.50 2.21 6.10
N ARG A 68 -16.54 2.07 7.43
CA ARG A 68 -15.94 0.92 8.13
C ARG A 68 -16.54 -0.41 7.71
N GLY A 69 -17.86 -0.47 7.63
CA GLY A 69 -18.57 -1.68 7.19
C GLY A 69 -18.12 -2.11 5.79
N LYS A 70 -18.03 -1.17 4.85
CA LYS A 70 -17.59 -1.46 3.49
C LYS A 70 -16.12 -1.88 3.40
N LEU A 71 -15.25 -1.22 4.17
CA LEU A 71 -13.85 -1.61 4.23
C LEU A 71 -13.69 -3.01 4.84
N PHE A 72 -14.40 -3.33 5.91
CA PHE A 72 -14.41 -4.64 6.54
C PHE A 72 -14.93 -5.74 5.59
N ASP A 73 -16.00 -5.47 4.83
CA ASP A 73 -16.53 -6.41 3.84
C ASP A 73 -15.48 -6.75 2.77
N PHE A 74 -14.72 -5.76 2.32
CA PHE A 74 -13.61 -5.97 1.40
C PHE A 74 -12.46 -6.75 2.05
N GLU A 75 -11.96 -6.30 3.22
CA GLU A 75 -10.84 -6.94 3.93
C GLU A 75 -11.14 -8.42 4.23
N SER A 76 -12.35 -8.74 4.67
CA SER A 76 -12.76 -10.11 4.98
C SER A 76 -12.66 -11.06 3.79
N ARG A 77 -12.91 -10.58 2.58
CA ARG A 77 -12.79 -11.34 1.33
C ARG A 77 -11.35 -11.41 0.88
N PHE A 78 -10.66 -10.29 0.99
CA PHE A 78 -9.26 -10.16 0.64
C PHE A 78 -8.38 -11.11 1.47
N ASP A 79 -8.65 -11.24 2.77
CA ASP A 79 -7.98 -12.17 3.68
C ASP A 79 -8.21 -13.65 3.32
N GLN A 80 -9.33 -13.94 2.65
CA GLN A 80 -9.61 -15.26 2.08
C GLN A 80 -8.97 -15.48 0.71
N GLY A 81 -8.10 -14.56 0.25
CA GLY A 81 -7.47 -14.60 -1.07
C GLY A 81 -8.39 -14.21 -2.22
N ARG A 82 -9.56 -13.63 -1.93
CA ARG A 82 -10.52 -13.21 -2.95
C ARG A 82 -10.47 -11.70 -3.14
N TYR A 83 -9.88 -11.28 -4.26
CA TYR A 83 -9.99 -9.88 -4.68
C TYR A 83 -11.28 -9.69 -5.47
N GLU A 84 -12.19 -8.91 -4.92
CA GLU A 84 -13.45 -8.57 -5.57
C GLU A 84 -13.55 -7.04 -5.73
N LYS A 85 -13.33 -6.55 -6.94
CA LYS A 85 -13.22 -5.12 -7.27
C LYS A 85 -14.39 -4.30 -6.73
N HIS A 86 -15.62 -4.79 -6.84
CA HIS A 86 -16.81 -4.04 -6.44
C HIS A 86 -16.90 -3.79 -4.92
N TYR A 87 -16.30 -4.66 -4.08
CA TYR A 87 -16.20 -4.39 -2.64
C TYR A 87 -15.18 -3.30 -2.36
N LEU A 88 -14.05 -3.29 -3.09
CA LEU A 88 -13.07 -2.22 -2.98
C LEU A 88 -13.65 -0.88 -3.46
N ASP A 89 -14.38 -0.87 -4.58
CA ASP A 89 -15.09 0.31 -5.08
C ASP A 89 -16.05 0.84 -4.02
N GLY A 90 -16.84 -0.03 -3.38
CA GLY A 90 -17.75 0.35 -2.30
C GLY A 90 -17.01 0.96 -1.10
N ALA A 91 -15.87 0.40 -0.69
CA ALA A 91 -15.06 0.97 0.38
C ALA A 91 -14.53 2.37 0.01
N ILE A 92 -13.98 2.52 -1.20
CA ILE A 92 -13.47 3.79 -1.73
C ILE A 92 -14.57 4.86 -1.73
N ASP A 93 -15.76 4.53 -2.23
CA ASP A 93 -16.88 5.48 -2.33
C ASP A 93 -17.35 5.94 -0.93
N HIS A 94 -17.48 5.03 0.01
CA HIS A 94 -17.91 5.39 1.35
C HIS A 94 -16.85 6.18 2.13
N ILE A 95 -15.56 5.88 1.98
CA ILE A 95 -14.47 6.69 2.54
C ILE A 95 -14.44 8.07 1.89
N GLN A 96 -14.70 8.18 0.57
CA GLN A 96 -14.81 9.48 -0.11
C GLN A 96 -15.93 10.32 0.51
N HIS A 97 -17.10 9.76 0.82
CA HIS A 97 -18.17 10.47 1.49
C HIS A 97 -17.79 11.01 2.88
N VAL A 98 -16.89 10.29 3.58
CA VAL A 98 -16.32 10.80 4.84
C VAL A 98 -15.39 11.97 4.57
N VAL A 99 -14.50 11.90 3.60
CA VAL A 99 -13.54 12.95 3.24
C VAL A 99 -14.25 14.24 2.79
N ASP A 100 -15.37 14.10 2.08
CA ASP A 100 -16.17 15.22 1.58
C ASP A 100 -17.00 15.89 2.68
N SER A 101 -17.05 15.31 3.87
CA SER A 101 -17.75 15.87 5.02
C SER A 101 -17.02 17.12 5.55
N ASN A 102 -17.78 18.19 5.82
CA ASN A 102 -17.21 19.44 6.32
C ASN A 102 -16.79 19.37 7.80
N SER A 103 -17.21 18.34 8.53
CA SER A 103 -16.94 18.16 9.96
C SER A 103 -15.58 17.52 10.25
N LEU A 104 -14.85 17.08 9.21
CA LEU A 104 -13.57 16.42 9.38
C LEU A 104 -12.45 17.41 9.70
N ASP A 105 -11.61 17.06 10.67
CA ASP A 105 -10.37 17.80 10.91
C ASP A 105 -9.48 17.78 9.63
N PRO A 106 -8.83 18.91 9.28
CA PRO A 106 -8.00 18.98 8.08
C PRO A 106 -6.89 17.91 8.00
N ARG A 107 -6.32 17.52 9.13
CA ARG A 107 -5.28 16.47 9.20
C ARG A 107 -5.86 15.10 8.88
N ASP A 108 -6.99 14.76 9.47
CA ASP A 108 -7.65 13.48 9.24
C ASP A 108 -8.20 13.39 7.81
N ARG A 109 -8.71 14.51 7.29
CA ARG A 109 -9.10 14.62 5.88
C ARG A 109 -7.93 14.36 4.94
N GLY A 110 -6.77 14.95 5.22
CA GLY A 110 -5.55 14.72 4.44
C GLY A 110 -5.10 13.26 4.47
N ALA A 111 -5.10 12.63 5.65
CA ALA A 111 -4.73 11.23 5.81
C ALA A 111 -5.65 10.29 5.02
N LEU A 112 -6.98 10.46 5.17
CA LEU A 112 -7.96 9.64 4.45
C LEU A 112 -7.94 9.89 2.93
N ALA A 113 -7.66 11.12 2.48
CA ALA A 113 -7.49 11.42 1.06
C ALA A 113 -6.25 10.72 0.46
N ASP A 114 -5.16 10.64 1.22
CA ASP A 114 -3.97 9.89 0.82
C ASP A 114 -4.24 8.39 0.75
N ASP A 115 -4.98 7.83 1.70
CA ASP A 115 -5.38 6.43 1.69
C ASP A 115 -6.29 6.13 0.48
N LEU A 116 -7.26 6.99 0.20
CA LEU A 116 -8.12 6.87 -0.99
C LEU A 116 -7.32 6.85 -2.29
N ARG A 117 -6.33 7.72 -2.43
CA ARG A 117 -5.46 7.73 -3.62
C ARG A 117 -4.77 6.38 -3.78
N ARG A 118 -4.13 5.88 -2.72
CA ARG A 118 -3.44 4.58 -2.73
C ARG A 118 -4.39 3.41 -3.01
N MET A 119 -5.61 3.43 -2.46
CA MET A 119 -6.62 2.40 -2.73
C MET A 119 -7.06 2.40 -4.20
N ARG A 120 -7.17 3.59 -4.83
CA ARG A 120 -7.47 3.72 -6.26
C ARG A 120 -6.32 3.23 -7.12
N ASP A 121 -5.08 3.59 -6.78
CA ASP A 121 -3.88 3.12 -7.49
C ASP A 121 -3.79 1.58 -7.40
N TYR A 122 -4.04 1.00 -6.23
CA TYR A 122 -4.09 -0.43 -6.03
C TYR A 122 -5.18 -1.11 -6.89
N ARG A 123 -6.39 -0.55 -6.89
CA ARG A 123 -7.50 -1.03 -7.71
C ARG A 123 -7.14 -1.05 -9.20
N GLU A 124 -6.52 0.02 -9.67
CA GLU A 124 -6.09 0.14 -11.06
C GLU A 124 -5.00 -0.88 -11.40
N PHE A 125 -3.98 -0.99 -10.54
CA PHE A 125 -2.94 -2.00 -10.67
C PHE A 125 -3.53 -3.41 -10.79
N ARG A 126 -4.45 -3.79 -9.91
CA ARG A 126 -5.11 -5.11 -9.93
C ARG A 126 -5.97 -5.32 -11.16
N SER A 127 -6.63 -4.29 -11.67
CA SER A 127 -7.42 -4.38 -12.90
C SER A 127 -6.55 -4.65 -14.13
N HIS A 128 -5.33 -4.13 -14.16
CA HIS A 128 -4.42 -4.35 -15.30
C HIS A 128 -3.62 -5.65 -15.22
N HIS A 129 -3.40 -6.19 -14.03
CA HIS A 129 -2.53 -7.36 -13.82
C HIS A 129 -3.32 -8.62 -13.44
N GLY A 130 -4.51 -8.49 -12.88
CA GLY A 130 -5.36 -9.60 -12.43
C GLY A 130 -5.89 -10.49 -13.58
N ASP A 131 -6.11 -9.91 -14.75
CA ASP A 131 -6.66 -10.66 -15.90
C ASP A 131 -5.65 -11.60 -16.58
N ARG A 132 -4.35 -11.45 -16.28
CA ARG A 132 -3.32 -12.32 -16.88
C ARG A 132 -3.15 -13.66 -16.17
N GLU A 133 -3.58 -13.78 -14.93
CA GLU A 133 -3.35 -14.98 -14.11
C GLU A 133 -4.45 -16.06 -14.25
N TYR A 134 -5.63 -15.69 -14.75
CA TYR A 134 -6.73 -16.66 -14.99
C TYR A 134 -6.82 -17.15 -16.45
N GLY A 135 -5.86 -16.82 -17.29
CA GLY A 135 -5.84 -17.14 -18.72
C GLY A 135 -5.26 -18.53 -19.09
N TYR A 136 -4.93 -19.39 -18.15
CA TYR A 136 -4.48 -20.76 -18.47
C TYR A 136 -5.64 -21.76 -18.32
N GLY A 137 -6.37 -21.95 -19.39
CA GLY A 137 -6.28 -23.17 -20.16
C GLY A 137 -7.21 -24.27 -19.67
N TYR A 138 -8.44 -24.33 -20.11
CA TYR A 138 -9.05 -25.62 -20.40
C TYR A 138 -9.18 -25.74 -21.93
N ARG A 139 -8.29 -26.52 -22.51
CA ARG A 139 -8.53 -27.28 -23.75
C ARG A 139 -8.51 -28.76 -23.41
#